data_5d3dd027fd20b2f993b23face35954b1
#
_entry.id   5d3dd027fd20b2f993b23face35954b1
#
_cell.length_a   1.000
_cell.length_b   1.000
_cell.length_c   1.000
_cell.angle_alpha   90.00
_cell.angle_beta   90.00
_cell.angle_gamma   90.00
#
_symmetry.space_group_name_H-M   'P 1'
#
loop_
_entity.id
_entity.type
_entity.pdbx_description
1 polymer ?
#
loop_
_entity_poly.entity_id
_entity_poly.type
_entity_poly.pdbx_seq_one_letter_code
_entity_poly.pdbx_strand_id
1 'polypeptide(L)'
;MLKHGVIRFSLVACSLALAGLAQAIEPVLKESDLPVLAQESQHATASKRIANLFTRSHYKQFKLDDAFSSVIFDKYLENLDYSRNLFLASDISRFEKYRTGFDTDLERGRLAPAYEMFNLSQQRRYERFEYALKLLDTPLDFTQPDNYIFDREGAPWPKDEAELDEL
;
A
#
# COMPACT_ATOMS: atom_id res chain seq x y z
N MET A 1 -20.57 -52.97 34.54
CA MET A 1 -20.82 -51.55 34.23
C MET A 1 -19.58 -50.65 34.34
N LEU A 2 -18.37 -51.13 34.06
CA LEU A 2 -17.11 -50.33 34.25
C LEU A 2 -16.34 -50.04 32.98
N LYS A 3 -16.82 -50.43 31.79
CA LYS A 3 -16.07 -50.20 30.51
C LYS A 3 -16.40 -48.93 29.76
N HIS A 4 -17.48 -48.23 30.05
CA HIS A 4 -17.90 -47.03 29.31
C HIS A 4 -17.34 -45.71 29.88
N GLY A 5 -16.89 -45.68 31.12
CA GLY A 5 -16.32 -44.49 31.76
C GLY A 5 -14.90 -44.18 31.29
N VAL A 6 -14.08 -45.23 31.09
CA VAL A 6 -12.67 -45.06 30.72
C VAL A 6 -12.51 -44.54 29.28
N ILE A 7 -13.39 -44.97 28.35
CA ILE A 7 -13.34 -44.53 26.95
C ILE A 7 -13.75 -43.06 26.79
N ARG A 8 -14.69 -42.58 27.60
CA ARG A 8 -15.11 -41.16 27.59
C ARG A 8 -14.04 -40.24 28.14
N PHE A 9 -13.29 -40.66 29.16
CA PHE A 9 -12.19 -39.87 29.71
C PHE A 9 -11.00 -39.77 28.74
N SER A 10 -10.68 -40.84 28.02
CA SER A 10 -9.61 -40.86 27.03
C SER A 10 -9.92 -39.98 25.83
N LEU A 11 -11.18 -39.91 25.36
CA LEU A 11 -11.60 -39.06 24.25
C LEU A 11 -11.58 -37.57 24.62
N VAL A 12 -11.95 -37.18 25.83
CA VAL A 12 -11.87 -35.81 26.30
C VAL A 12 -10.42 -35.35 26.51
N ALA A 13 -9.55 -36.24 27.03
CA ALA A 13 -8.13 -35.91 27.17
C ALA A 13 -7.40 -35.75 25.81
N CYS A 14 -7.75 -36.53 24.78
CA CYS A 14 -7.22 -36.38 23.43
C CYS A 14 -7.69 -35.07 22.75
N SER A 15 -8.93 -34.64 22.97
CA SER A 15 -9.45 -33.41 22.38
C SER A 15 -8.82 -32.16 23.01
N LEU A 16 -8.46 -32.17 24.28
CA LEU A 16 -7.75 -31.10 24.95
C LEU A 16 -6.26 -31.00 24.56
N ALA A 17 -5.63 -32.13 24.22
CA ALA A 17 -4.23 -32.14 23.76
C ALA A 17 -4.05 -31.62 22.32
N LEU A 18 -5.08 -31.72 21.47
CA LEU A 18 -5.04 -31.19 20.10
C LEU A 18 -5.31 -29.66 20.01
N ALA A 19 -5.94 -29.08 21.02
CA ALA A 19 -6.21 -27.64 21.04
C ALA A 19 -4.94 -26.77 21.31
N GLY A 20 -3.85 -27.39 21.74
CA GLY A 20 -2.58 -26.66 22.07
C GLY A 20 -1.59 -26.53 20.91
N LEU A 21 -1.89 -27.05 19.70
CA LEU A 21 -0.92 -27.10 18.59
C LEU A 21 -1.26 -26.16 17.41
N ALA A 22 -2.31 -25.38 17.52
CA ALA A 22 -2.56 -24.32 16.55
C ALA A 22 -1.77 -23.05 16.96
N GLN A 23 -0.46 -23.11 16.94
CA GLN A 23 0.34 -21.91 16.86
C GLN A 23 0.21 -21.40 15.43
N ALA A 24 -0.50 -20.30 15.26
CA ALA A 24 -0.46 -19.54 14.03
C ALA A 24 1.01 -19.13 13.82
N ILE A 25 1.67 -19.75 12.83
CA ILE A 25 2.96 -19.24 12.35
C ILE A 25 2.61 -17.94 11.64
N GLU A 26 2.74 -16.83 12.34
CA GLU A 26 2.67 -15.52 11.71
C GLU A 26 3.86 -15.39 10.76
N PRO A 27 3.63 -15.23 9.46
CA PRO A 27 4.71 -14.99 8.53
C PRO A 27 5.33 -13.63 8.90
N VAL A 28 6.51 -13.62 9.48
CA VAL A 28 7.26 -12.39 9.76
C VAL A 28 7.81 -11.91 8.42
N LEU A 29 7.05 -11.05 7.74
CA LEU A 29 7.52 -10.33 6.57
C LEU A 29 8.62 -9.36 7.03
N LYS A 30 9.79 -9.39 6.38
CA LYS A 30 10.88 -8.45 6.63
C LYS A 30 10.90 -7.39 5.53
N GLU A 31 11.35 -6.20 5.86
CA GLU A 31 11.55 -5.14 4.87
C GLU A 31 12.41 -5.61 3.67
N SER A 32 13.43 -6.44 3.94
CA SER A 32 14.30 -7.04 2.91
C SER A 32 13.55 -7.96 1.93
N ASP A 33 12.36 -8.43 2.29
CA ASP A 33 11.57 -9.35 1.49
C ASP A 33 10.58 -8.61 0.57
N LEU A 34 10.51 -7.27 0.70
CA LEU A 34 9.68 -6.45 -0.18
C LEU A 34 10.22 -6.50 -1.61
N PRO A 35 9.36 -6.80 -2.59
CA PRO A 35 9.79 -6.83 -3.98
C PRO A 35 10.10 -5.41 -4.47
N VAL A 36 11.32 -5.20 -4.92
CA VAL A 36 11.68 -3.97 -5.63
C VAL A 36 11.33 -4.15 -7.10
N LEU A 37 10.26 -3.49 -7.53
CA LEU A 37 9.83 -3.56 -8.92
C LEU A 37 10.64 -2.62 -9.79
N ALA A 38 10.97 -3.09 -10.99
CA ALA A 38 11.67 -2.34 -12.02
C ALA A 38 10.97 -2.48 -13.37
N GLN A 39 11.22 -1.53 -14.24
CA GLN A 39 10.68 -1.54 -15.59
C GLN A 39 11.30 -2.66 -16.42
N GLU A 40 10.47 -3.41 -17.13
CA GLU A 40 10.86 -4.37 -18.16
C GLU A 40 10.60 -3.83 -19.58
N SER A 41 11.21 -4.45 -20.59
CA SER A 41 11.10 -4.01 -21.99
C SER A 41 9.66 -4.01 -22.53
N GLN A 42 8.84 -4.97 -22.07
CA GLN A 42 7.43 -5.06 -22.43
C GLN A 42 6.62 -3.87 -21.88
N HIS A 43 6.95 -3.35 -20.70
CA HIS A 43 6.30 -2.20 -20.10
C HIS A 43 6.55 -0.93 -20.91
N ALA A 44 7.78 -0.74 -21.40
CA ALA A 44 8.12 0.37 -22.31
C ALA A 44 7.30 0.31 -23.62
N THR A 45 7.15 -0.88 -24.19
CA THR A 45 6.36 -1.09 -25.41
C THR A 45 4.88 -0.82 -25.16
N ALA A 46 4.33 -1.30 -24.05
CA ALA A 46 2.94 -1.07 -23.66
C ALA A 46 2.66 0.42 -23.47
N SER A 47 3.51 1.13 -22.72
CA SER A 47 3.38 2.56 -22.47
C SER A 47 3.32 3.36 -23.77
N LYS A 48 4.26 3.15 -24.71
CA LYS A 48 4.26 3.82 -26.02
C LYS A 48 2.99 3.56 -26.81
N ARG A 49 2.50 2.31 -26.82
CA ARG A 49 1.26 1.95 -27.53
C ARG A 49 0.05 2.63 -26.90
N ILE A 50 -0.06 2.63 -25.57
CA ILE A 50 -1.16 3.27 -24.84
C ILE A 50 -1.16 4.78 -25.12
N ALA A 51 -0.02 5.46 -24.96
CA ALA A 51 0.11 6.88 -25.23
C ALA A 51 -0.33 7.23 -26.67
N ASN A 52 0.11 6.43 -27.65
CA ASN A 52 -0.26 6.63 -29.06
C ASN A 52 -1.76 6.41 -29.31
N LEU A 53 -2.36 5.35 -28.75
CA LEU A 53 -3.80 5.08 -28.89
C LEU A 53 -4.62 6.19 -28.22
N PHE A 54 -4.19 6.63 -27.05
CA PHE A 54 -4.88 7.67 -26.30
C PHE A 54 -4.88 9.01 -27.06
N THR A 55 -3.77 9.42 -27.65
CA THR A 55 -3.66 10.69 -28.38
C THR A 55 -4.29 10.67 -29.76
N ARG A 56 -4.30 9.51 -30.46
CA ARG A 56 -4.76 9.42 -31.84
C ARG A 56 -6.15 8.83 -32.04
N SER A 57 -6.57 7.92 -31.16
CA SER A 57 -7.77 7.11 -31.40
C SER A 57 -8.87 7.30 -30.35
N HIS A 58 -8.61 8.08 -29.29
CA HIS A 58 -9.63 8.36 -28.30
C HIS A 58 -10.72 9.28 -28.90
N TYR A 59 -12.00 9.01 -28.59
CA TYR A 59 -13.13 9.79 -29.09
C TYR A 59 -13.07 11.28 -28.72
N LYS A 60 -12.46 11.60 -27.59
CA LYS A 60 -12.17 12.96 -27.15
C LYS A 60 -10.70 13.26 -27.45
N GLN A 61 -10.43 14.33 -28.14
CA GLN A 61 -9.07 14.75 -28.44
C GLN A 61 -8.38 15.22 -27.16
N PHE A 62 -7.26 14.59 -26.82
CA PHE A 62 -6.38 14.98 -25.72
C PHE A 62 -5.02 15.37 -26.25
N LYS A 63 -4.42 16.35 -25.61
CA LYS A 63 -2.98 16.60 -25.73
C LYS A 63 -2.29 15.95 -24.53
N LEU A 64 -1.27 15.20 -24.81
CA LEU A 64 -0.36 14.72 -23.79
C LEU A 64 0.72 15.78 -23.62
N ASP A 65 0.50 16.70 -22.68
CA ASP A 65 1.34 17.84 -22.38
C ASP A 65 1.55 17.98 -20.86
N ASP A 66 2.34 18.98 -20.43
CA ASP A 66 2.66 19.23 -19.01
C ASP A 66 1.41 19.34 -18.12
N ALA A 67 0.33 19.94 -18.65
CA ALA A 67 -0.92 20.08 -17.90
C ALA A 67 -1.57 18.70 -17.67
N PHE A 68 -1.59 17.87 -18.71
CA PHE A 68 -2.11 16.51 -18.61
C PHE A 68 -1.17 15.60 -17.80
N SER A 69 0.15 15.81 -17.90
CA SER A 69 1.15 15.16 -17.05
C SER A 69 0.86 15.39 -15.56
N SER A 70 0.53 16.63 -15.17
CA SER A 70 0.16 16.95 -13.79
C SER A 70 -1.09 16.20 -13.34
N VAL A 71 -2.08 16.05 -14.21
CA VAL A 71 -3.29 15.24 -13.90
C VAL A 71 -2.93 13.76 -13.70
N ILE A 72 -2.04 13.21 -14.54
CA ILE A 72 -1.56 11.83 -14.40
C ILE A 72 -0.84 11.66 -13.07
N PHE A 73 0.05 12.59 -12.73
CA PHE A 73 0.81 12.59 -11.48
C PHE A 73 -0.13 12.58 -10.26
N ASP A 74 -1.10 13.50 -10.21
CA ASP A 74 -2.04 13.60 -9.09
C ASP A 74 -2.88 12.33 -8.97
N LYS A 75 -3.39 11.80 -10.09
CA LYS A 75 -4.15 10.54 -10.10
C LYS A 75 -3.32 9.33 -9.70
N TYR A 76 -2.04 9.31 -10.05
CA TYR A 76 -1.16 8.23 -9.65
C TYR A 76 -0.88 8.27 -8.14
N LEU A 77 -0.62 9.45 -7.57
CA LEU A 77 -0.49 9.63 -6.12
C LEU A 77 -1.78 9.22 -5.39
N GLU A 78 -2.92 9.67 -5.89
CA GLU A 78 -4.23 9.30 -5.34
C GLU A 78 -4.45 7.78 -5.34
N ASN A 79 -4.05 7.08 -6.41
CA ASN A 79 -4.14 5.62 -6.47
C ASN A 79 -3.18 4.92 -5.50
N LEU A 80 -2.03 5.51 -5.19
CA LEU A 80 -1.07 4.94 -4.24
C LEU A 80 -1.47 5.21 -2.79
N ASP A 81 -2.03 6.39 -2.49
CA ASP A 81 -2.36 6.85 -1.14
C ASP A 81 -3.60 7.76 -1.15
N TYR A 82 -4.78 7.16 -1.42
CA TYR A 82 -6.06 7.87 -1.45
C TYR A 82 -6.39 8.57 -0.13
N SER A 83 -6.17 7.88 0.97
CA SER A 83 -6.48 8.37 2.32
C SER A 83 -5.39 9.28 2.91
N ARG A 84 -4.30 9.49 2.18
CA ARG A 84 -3.15 10.31 2.62
C ARG A 84 -2.64 9.95 4.02
N ASN A 85 -2.47 8.65 4.23
CA ASN A 85 -2.01 8.05 5.48
C ASN A 85 -0.82 7.10 5.31
N LEU A 86 -0.13 7.17 4.15
CA LEU A 86 1.08 6.41 3.86
C LEU A 86 2.30 7.30 3.64
N PHE A 87 2.20 8.24 2.68
CA PHE A 87 3.31 9.13 2.36
C PHE A 87 3.41 10.28 3.35
N LEU A 88 4.64 10.76 3.54
CA LEU A 88 4.92 12.03 4.20
C LEU A 88 4.96 13.18 3.16
N ALA A 89 4.74 14.40 3.63
CA ALA A 89 4.87 15.60 2.79
C ALA A 89 6.25 15.73 2.12
N SER A 90 7.30 15.23 2.78
CA SER A 90 8.66 15.15 2.24
C SER A 90 8.77 14.19 1.05
N ASP A 91 8.04 13.06 1.08
CA ASP A 91 8.00 12.10 -0.03
C ASP A 91 7.34 12.74 -1.26
N ILE A 92 6.23 13.44 -1.04
CA ILE A 92 5.54 14.17 -2.10
C ILE A 92 6.42 15.24 -2.70
N SER A 93 7.11 16.02 -1.87
CA SER A 93 8.06 17.06 -2.32
C SER A 93 9.18 16.46 -3.18
N ARG A 94 9.66 15.27 -2.84
CA ARG A 94 10.65 14.53 -3.63
C ARG A 94 10.11 14.12 -5.01
N PHE A 95 8.82 13.82 -5.12
CA PHE A 95 8.18 13.39 -6.37
C PHE A 95 7.77 14.54 -7.26
N GLU A 96 7.65 15.79 -6.76
CA GLU A 96 7.23 16.96 -7.53
C GLU A 96 8.07 17.21 -8.79
N LYS A 97 9.34 16.81 -8.80
CA LYS A 97 10.22 16.86 -9.98
C LYS A 97 9.69 16.07 -11.19
N TYR A 98 8.76 15.13 -10.98
CA TYR A 98 8.17 14.30 -12.03
C TYR A 98 6.84 14.84 -12.57
N ARG A 99 6.24 15.83 -11.90
CA ARG A 99 4.88 16.31 -12.17
C ARG A 99 4.62 16.64 -13.64
N THR A 100 5.56 17.32 -14.29
CA THR A 100 5.42 17.76 -15.69
C THR A 100 6.15 16.86 -16.69
N GLY A 101 6.62 15.68 -16.28
CA GLY A 101 7.44 14.80 -17.13
C GLY A 101 6.75 13.52 -17.57
N PHE A 102 5.58 13.17 -17.01
CA PHE A 102 4.89 11.90 -17.32
C PHE A 102 4.42 11.81 -18.78
N ASP A 103 4.02 12.89 -19.40
CA ASP A 103 3.66 12.95 -20.81
C ASP A 103 4.80 12.44 -21.70
N THR A 104 5.94 13.08 -21.61
CA THR A 104 7.16 12.72 -22.36
C THR A 104 7.67 11.32 -21.98
N ASP A 105 7.57 10.94 -20.71
CA ASP A 105 8.03 9.64 -20.22
C ASP A 105 7.15 8.51 -20.73
N LEU A 106 5.83 8.66 -20.74
CA LEU A 106 4.90 7.68 -21.29
C LEU A 106 5.09 7.50 -22.79
N GLU A 107 5.26 8.59 -23.56
CA GLU A 107 5.53 8.53 -25.00
C GLU A 107 6.85 7.81 -25.33
N ARG A 108 7.86 7.98 -24.49
CA ARG A 108 9.18 7.37 -24.65
C ARG A 108 9.26 5.98 -24.00
N GLY A 109 8.25 5.57 -23.26
CA GLY A 109 8.23 4.30 -22.53
C GLY A 109 9.19 4.28 -21.35
N ARG A 110 9.41 5.40 -20.69
CA ARG A 110 10.23 5.52 -19.48
C ARG A 110 9.31 5.55 -18.26
N LEU A 111 9.30 4.48 -17.49
CA LEU A 111 8.40 4.33 -16.34
C LEU A 111 9.15 4.37 -15.00
N ALA A 112 10.45 4.68 -15.01
CA ALA A 112 11.26 4.73 -13.79
C ALA A 112 10.67 5.63 -12.69
N PRO A 113 10.11 6.83 -12.98
CA PRO A 113 9.45 7.64 -11.95
C PRO A 113 8.27 6.94 -11.28
N ALA A 114 7.42 6.26 -12.06
CA ALA A 114 6.28 5.52 -11.52
C ALA A 114 6.74 4.35 -10.63
N TYR A 115 7.79 3.64 -11.02
CA TYR A 115 8.37 2.56 -10.20
C TYR A 115 9.02 3.08 -8.93
N GLU A 116 9.69 4.25 -8.98
CA GLU A 116 10.25 4.88 -7.77
C GLU A 116 9.16 5.20 -6.76
N MET A 117 8.07 5.84 -7.21
CA MET A 117 6.92 6.17 -6.36
C MET A 117 6.24 4.91 -5.81
N PHE A 118 6.05 3.89 -6.64
CA PHE A 118 5.45 2.63 -6.22
C PHE A 118 6.32 1.91 -5.17
N ASN A 119 7.62 1.77 -5.40
CA ASN A 119 8.51 1.08 -4.47
C ASN A 119 8.54 1.79 -3.10
N LEU A 120 8.55 3.14 -3.09
CA LEU A 120 8.44 3.87 -1.84
C LEU A 120 7.09 3.63 -1.16
N SER A 121 5.99 3.55 -1.93
CA SER A 121 4.67 3.25 -1.35
C SER A 121 4.62 1.88 -0.66
N GLN A 122 5.33 0.89 -1.21
CA GLN A 122 5.43 -0.44 -0.60
C GLN A 122 6.23 -0.39 0.71
N GLN A 123 7.32 0.37 0.74
CA GLN A 123 8.10 0.57 1.96
C GLN A 123 7.26 1.27 3.03
N ARG A 124 6.57 2.36 2.69
CA ARG A 124 5.69 3.09 3.63
C ARG A 124 4.55 2.22 4.16
N ARG A 125 3.95 1.36 3.31
CA ARG A 125 2.94 0.39 3.75
C ARG A 125 3.50 -0.61 4.75
N TYR A 126 4.71 -1.09 4.51
CA TYR A 126 5.38 -2.00 5.43
C TYR A 126 5.63 -1.33 6.79
N GLU A 127 6.19 -0.10 6.80
CA GLU A 127 6.43 0.69 8.01
C GLU A 127 5.13 0.91 8.80
N ARG A 128 4.04 1.28 8.12
CA ARG A 128 2.71 1.45 8.75
C ARG A 128 2.15 0.13 9.30
N PHE A 129 2.35 -0.96 8.59
CA PHE A 129 1.92 -2.27 9.05
C PHE A 129 2.69 -2.72 10.30
N GLU A 130 4.01 -2.53 10.34
CA GLU A 130 4.82 -2.80 11.54
C GLU A 130 4.38 -1.93 12.73
N TYR A 131 4.10 -0.65 12.49
CA TYR A 131 3.58 0.25 13.52
C TYR A 131 2.24 -0.26 14.07
N ALA A 132 1.31 -0.61 13.21
CA ALA A 132 0.02 -1.14 13.63
C ALA A 132 0.14 -2.44 14.44
N LEU A 133 1.04 -3.34 14.05
CA LEU A 133 1.31 -4.56 14.84
C LEU A 133 1.84 -4.22 16.24
N LYS A 134 2.76 -3.26 16.36
CA LYS A 134 3.27 -2.82 17.67
C LYS A 134 2.18 -2.21 18.55
N LEU A 135 1.23 -1.48 17.96
CA LEU A 135 0.07 -0.96 18.71
C LEU A 135 -0.80 -2.08 19.28
N LEU A 136 -0.99 -3.17 18.53
CA LEU A 136 -1.77 -4.33 18.98
C LEU A 136 -1.14 -5.09 20.13
N ASP A 137 0.16 -4.95 20.36
CA ASP A 137 0.86 -5.54 21.50
C ASP A 137 0.53 -4.81 22.82
N THR A 138 -0.09 -3.62 22.76
CA THR A 138 -0.50 -2.84 23.93
C THR A 138 -2.00 -2.99 24.17
N PRO A 139 -2.45 -3.05 25.44
CA PRO A 139 -3.87 -3.06 25.74
C PRO A 139 -4.54 -1.79 25.21
N LEU A 140 -5.55 -1.95 24.36
CA LEU A 140 -6.32 -0.82 23.83
C LEU A 140 -7.33 -0.35 24.88
N ASP A 141 -7.38 0.97 25.13
CA ASP A 141 -8.35 1.60 26.02
C ASP A 141 -9.53 2.15 25.21
N PHE A 142 -10.63 1.40 25.16
CA PHE A 142 -11.87 1.79 24.48
C PHE A 142 -12.76 2.72 25.31
N THR A 143 -12.33 3.17 26.49
CA THR A 143 -13.11 4.07 27.35
C THR A 143 -12.85 5.54 27.02
N GLN A 144 -11.78 5.84 26.32
CA GLN A 144 -11.43 7.20 25.90
C GLN A 144 -12.26 7.62 24.68
N PRO A 145 -12.80 8.85 24.68
CA PRO A 145 -13.45 9.38 23.49
C PRO A 145 -12.40 9.63 22.41
N ASP A 146 -12.64 9.08 21.25
CA ASP A 146 -11.79 9.28 20.08
C ASP A 146 -12.64 9.62 18.86
N ASN A 147 -12.05 10.31 17.89
CA ASN A 147 -12.70 10.69 16.63
C ASN A 147 -11.83 10.26 15.46
N TYR A 148 -12.39 9.48 14.58
CA TYR A 148 -11.72 9.07 13.35
C TYR A 148 -12.35 9.74 12.12
N ILE A 149 -11.52 10.34 11.26
CA ILE A 149 -11.96 10.95 10.01
C ILE A 149 -11.82 9.90 8.90
N PHE A 150 -12.95 9.32 8.47
CA PHE A 150 -12.98 8.28 7.44
C PHE A 150 -12.65 8.81 6.05
N ASP A 151 -13.14 9.99 5.70
CA ASP A 151 -12.88 10.61 4.41
C ASP A 151 -11.72 11.60 4.54
N ARG A 152 -10.59 11.20 4.01
CA ARG A 152 -9.37 11.99 3.96
C ARG A 152 -8.96 12.36 2.53
N GLU A 153 -9.87 12.20 1.56
CA GLU A 153 -9.62 12.66 0.21
C GLU A 153 -9.23 14.14 0.20
N GLY A 154 -8.13 14.47 -0.43
CA GLY A 154 -7.66 15.86 -0.49
C GLY A 154 -7.08 16.44 0.80
N ALA A 155 -7.03 15.69 1.92
CA ALA A 155 -6.37 16.15 3.15
C ALA A 155 -4.86 16.43 2.91
N PRO A 156 -4.19 17.26 3.70
CA PRO A 156 -2.73 17.40 3.62
C PRO A 156 -2.06 16.07 3.98
N TRP A 157 -0.91 15.80 3.34
CA TRP A 157 -0.05 14.71 3.79
C TRP A 157 0.63 15.06 5.11
N PRO A 158 0.79 14.09 6.04
CA PRO A 158 1.50 14.29 7.31
C PRO A 158 2.90 14.84 7.09
N LYS A 159 3.32 15.74 7.95
CA LYS A 159 4.66 16.37 7.84
C LYS A 159 5.76 15.42 8.26
N ASP A 160 5.47 14.60 9.27
CA ASP A 160 6.41 13.66 9.87
C ASP A 160 5.68 12.42 10.40
N GLU A 161 6.45 11.47 10.94
CA GLU A 161 5.92 10.22 11.47
C GLU A 161 5.00 10.44 12.68
N ALA A 162 5.25 11.45 13.51
CA ALA A 162 4.42 11.72 14.67
C ALA A 162 3.00 12.14 14.25
N GLU A 163 2.88 13.04 13.25
CA GLU A 163 1.57 13.43 12.69
C GLU A 163 0.90 12.26 11.95
N LEU A 164 1.71 11.37 11.32
CA LEU A 164 1.20 10.17 10.67
C LEU A 164 0.70 9.13 11.68
N ASP A 165 1.31 9.04 12.85
CA ASP A 165 0.96 8.10 13.91
C ASP A 165 -0.32 8.52 14.66
N GLU A 166 -0.70 9.80 14.60
CA GLU A 166 -1.96 10.34 15.14
C GLU A 166 -3.17 10.03 14.25
N LEU A 167 -2.97 9.51 13.04
CA LEU A 167 -4.03 9.18 12.08
C LEU A 167 -4.52 7.73 12.26
#